data_8c3ab55d86696563fadcbe38ea339dbf
#
_entry.id   8c3ab55d86696563fadcbe38ea339dbf
#
_cell.length_a   1.000
_cell.length_b   1.000
_cell.length_c   1.000
_cell.angle_alpha   90.00
_cell.angle_beta   90.00
_cell.angle_gamma   90.00
#
_symmetry.space_group_name_H-M   'P 1'
#
loop_
_entity.id
_entity.type
_entity.pdbx_description
1 polymer ?
#
loop_
_entity_poly.entity_id
_entity_poly.type
_entity_poly.pdbx_seq_one_letter_code
_entity_poly.pdbx_strand_id
1 'polypeptide(L)'
;MFLRHKVRRKDGKEHRYWSIVENRRVSGGRTVQRHVLYLGEINDSQRAAWCQTIEAFDEDGRQARQIALFPEDRQAPALNCDVVHVRLSGLRLHRPRQWGACWLACHVWDQLRLDDFWSPRLPASREGTRWLDVLKTLVAYRLIDPGSEWRLHRQWYEQSAMGDLLGADFALAHKDNLYRCLDKLLMHKTDLFSFLQQRWKSLFGADFEVLLYDLTSTYFECDPPEAGKRRFGYSRDKRSDCVQVVIALVVTPDGLPLAYEVMTGNTSDKTTLRAFIERIEAQYGKARRTWVMDRGIPTEAVLAEMRASETPIQYLVGTPRGRLGQLEQGFLTKPWTDVRDTVQVKLVEQDGELYVLARSGARRDKEQAMRRRRLKS
;
A
#
# COMPACT_ATOMS: atom_id res chain seq x y z
N MET A 1 27.14 20.59 -15.96
CA MET A 1 26.35 19.52 -15.32
C MET A 1 26.12 18.41 -16.33
N PHE A 2 26.02 17.17 -15.89
CA PHE A 2 25.72 16.03 -16.77
C PHE A 2 25.03 14.92 -15.98
N LEU A 3 24.28 14.05 -16.68
CA LEU A 3 23.68 12.86 -16.11
C LEU A 3 24.72 11.76 -15.95
N ARG A 4 24.80 11.21 -14.75
CA ARG A 4 25.63 10.04 -14.43
C ARG A 4 24.78 8.97 -13.81
N HIS A 5 24.99 7.71 -14.21
CA HIS A 5 24.35 6.58 -13.56
C HIS A 5 25.37 5.68 -12.88
N LYS A 6 24.90 5.01 -11.82
CA LYS A 6 25.58 3.86 -11.20
C LYS A 6 24.72 2.63 -11.40
N VAL A 7 25.33 1.56 -11.88
CA VAL A 7 24.67 0.27 -12.01
C VAL A 7 24.84 -0.50 -10.71
N ARG A 8 23.73 -1.04 -10.18
CA ARG A 8 23.73 -1.99 -9.06
C ARG A 8 22.99 -3.25 -9.48
N ARG A 9 23.53 -4.42 -9.15
CA ARG A 9 22.84 -5.69 -9.33
C ARG A 9 22.14 -6.07 -8.04
N LYS A 10 20.81 -6.20 -8.09
CA LYS A 10 20.00 -6.64 -6.98
C LYS A 10 19.00 -7.67 -7.50
N ASP A 11 18.87 -8.80 -6.79
CA ASP A 11 17.93 -9.89 -7.14
C ASP A 11 18.06 -10.41 -8.59
N GLY A 12 19.29 -10.41 -9.12
CA GLY A 12 19.59 -10.86 -10.48
C GLY A 12 19.27 -9.86 -11.59
N LYS A 13 18.79 -8.67 -11.26
CA LYS A 13 18.49 -7.57 -12.20
C LYS A 13 19.48 -6.43 -12.06
N GLU A 14 19.74 -5.76 -13.18
CA GLU A 14 20.51 -4.52 -13.20
C GLU A 14 19.56 -3.33 -12.95
N HIS A 15 19.93 -2.48 -11.97
CA HIS A 15 19.25 -1.24 -11.64
C HIS A 15 20.19 -0.06 -11.91
N ARG A 16 19.71 0.94 -12.66
CA ARG A 16 20.48 2.14 -13.00
C ARG A 16 19.97 3.32 -12.19
N TYR A 17 20.82 3.81 -11.30
CA TYR A 17 20.51 4.96 -10.44
C TYR A 17 21.17 6.21 -11.00
N TRP A 18 20.36 7.19 -11.36
CA TRP A 18 20.77 8.40 -12.03
C TRP A 18 20.97 9.56 -11.05
N SER A 19 21.93 10.44 -11.37
CA SER A 19 22.23 11.66 -10.63
C SER A 19 22.68 12.73 -11.59
N ILE A 20 22.29 13.98 -11.34
CA ILE A 20 22.90 15.15 -11.96
C ILE A 20 24.17 15.48 -11.21
N VAL A 21 25.27 15.57 -11.93
CA VAL A 21 26.59 15.86 -11.34
C VAL A 21 27.27 17.00 -12.09
N GLU A 22 28.13 17.72 -11.40
CA GLU A 22 29.03 18.74 -11.96
C GLU A 22 30.47 18.46 -11.62
N ASN A 23 31.38 18.79 -12.54
CA ASN A 23 32.81 18.74 -12.27
C ASN A 23 33.26 20.10 -11.78
N ARG A 24 33.84 20.17 -10.59
CA ARG A 24 34.45 21.37 -10.00
C ARG A 24 35.96 21.22 -9.88
N ARG A 25 36.69 22.22 -10.39
CA ARG A 25 38.13 22.32 -10.12
C ARG A 25 38.35 22.81 -8.69
N VAL A 26 39.19 22.12 -7.96
CA VAL A 26 39.59 22.49 -6.61
C VAL A 26 41.09 22.89 -6.61
N SER A 27 41.54 23.51 -5.53
CA SER A 27 42.95 23.91 -5.33
C SER A 27 43.90 22.72 -5.54
N GLY A 28 44.97 22.94 -6.28
CA GLY A 28 45.90 21.87 -6.70
C GLY A 28 45.58 21.23 -8.06
N GLY A 29 44.73 21.85 -8.90
CA GLY A 29 44.42 21.39 -10.28
C GLY A 29 43.59 20.13 -10.38
N ARG A 30 43.14 19.55 -9.26
CA ARG A 30 42.27 18.38 -9.24
C ARG A 30 40.80 18.73 -9.55
N THR A 31 40.14 17.86 -10.28
CA THR A 31 38.70 17.98 -10.55
C THR A 31 37.94 17.03 -9.62
N VAL A 32 37.03 17.60 -8.84
CA VAL A 32 36.15 16.83 -7.94
C VAL A 32 34.74 16.85 -8.53
N GLN A 33 34.10 15.69 -8.58
CA GLN A 33 32.74 15.55 -9.03
C GLN A 33 31.77 15.76 -7.86
N ARG A 34 30.92 16.77 -7.99
CA ARG A 34 29.88 17.09 -7.04
C ARG A 34 28.54 16.55 -7.51
N HIS A 35 27.83 15.83 -6.64
CA HIS A 35 26.44 15.46 -6.87
C HIS A 35 25.55 16.69 -6.60
N VAL A 36 24.78 17.09 -7.61
CA VAL A 36 23.86 18.23 -7.51
C VAL A 36 22.48 17.75 -7.13
N LEU A 37 21.99 16.67 -7.78
CA LEU A 37 20.69 16.09 -7.50
C LEU A 37 20.74 14.59 -7.75
N TYR A 38 20.10 13.83 -6.88
CA TYR A 38 19.88 12.40 -7.04
C TYR A 38 18.48 12.16 -7.60
N LEU A 39 18.38 11.48 -8.76
CA LEU A 39 17.13 11.23 -9.46
C LEU A 39 16.55 9.84 -9.18
N GLY A 40 17.34 8.94 -8.57
CA GLY A 40 16.92 7.57 -8.38
C GLY A 40 16.94 6.74 -9.65
N GLU A 41 16.06 5.79 -9.75
CA GLU A 41 15.85 4.95 -10.93
C GLU A 41 14.79 5.61 -11.81
N ILE A 42 15.19 6.11 -12.97
CA ILE A 42 14.31 6.77 -13.94
C ILE A 42 14.19 5.93 -15.21
N ASN A 43 13.01 5.92 -15.81
CA ASN A 43 12.76 5.28 -17.09
C ASN A 43 13.19 6.18 -18.28
N ASP A 44 13.17 5.63 -19.50
CA ASP A 44 13.61 6.36 -20.70
C ASP A 44 12.76 7.61 -21.00
N SER A 45 11.47 7.60 -20.71
CA SER A 45 10.61 8.77 -20.89
C SER A 45 10.93 9.88 -19.89
N GLN A 46 11.21 9.55 -18.65
CA GLN A 46 11.66 10.50 -17.63
C GLN A 46 13.06 11.03 -17.96
N ARG A 47 13.95 10.18 -18.48
CA ARG A 47 15.26 10.60 -18.96
C ARG A 47 15.11 11.58 -20.11
N ALA A 48 14.25 11.31 -21.09
CA ALA A 48 13.97 12.22 -22.21
C ALA A 48 13.43 13.58 -21.74
N ALA A 49 12.57 13.60 -20.72
CA ALA A 49 12.08 14.85 -20.13
C ALA A 49 13.20 15.68 -19.47
N TRP A 50 14.23 15.05 -18.92
CA TRP A 50 15.41 15.74 -18.36
C TRP A 50 16.38 16.25 -19.43
N CYS A 51 16.25 15.78 -20.67
CA CYS A 51 17.10 16.16 -21.81
C CYS A 51 16.57 17.37 -22.58
N GLN A 52 15.61 18.12 -22.04
CA GLN A 52 15.07 19.32 -22.66
C GLN A 52 16.10 20.44 -22.73
N THR A 53 16.05 21.21 -23.82
CA THR A 53 16.94 22.36 -24.06
C THR A 53 16.49 23.53 -23.19
N ILE A 54 17.42 24.11 -22.44
CA ILE A 54 17.20 25.35 -21.69
C ILE A 54 17.92 26.51 -22.38
N GLU A 55 17.22 27.62 -22.60
CA GLU A 55 17.85 28.87 -22.97
C GLU A 55 18.38 29.59 -21.73
N ALA A 56 19.68 29.80 -21.67
CA ALA A 56 20.33 30.46 -20.55
C ALA A 56 20.80 31.87 -21.00
N PHE A 57 20.51 32.86 -20.19
CA PHE A 57 21.01 34.24 -20.40
C PHE A 57 22.19 34.52 -19.49
N ASP A 58 23.14 35.31 -19.98
CA ASP A 58 24.18 35.88 -19.10
C ASP A 58 23.58 36.91 -18.11
N GLU A 59 24.37 37.38 -17.16
CA GLU A 59 23.91 38.31 -16.12
C GLU A 59 23.39 39.63 -16.68
N ASP A 60 23.84 40.03 -17.88
CA ASP A 60 23.44 41.26 -18.55
C ASP A 60 22.23 41.07 -19.49
N GLY A 61 21.73 39.84 -19.65
CA GLY A 61 20.57 39.52 -20.47
C GLY A 61 20.78 39.73 -21.99
N ARG A 62 22.03 39.88 -22.43
CA ARG A 62 22.37 40.25 -23.81
C ARG A 62 22.72 39.09 -24.72
N GLN A 63 23.04 37.93 -24.18
CA GLN A 63 23.32 36.73 -24.98
C GLN A 63 22.48 35.55 -24.49
N ALA A 64 21.60 35.12 -25.39
CA ALA A 64 20.88 33.85 -25.19
C ALA A 64 21.76 32.70 -25.70
N ARG A 65 22.06 31.74 -24.84
CA ARG A 65 22.70 30.48 -25.21
C ARG A 65 21.73 29.35 -25.01
N GLN A 66 21.44 28.61 -26.06
CA GLN A 66 20.77 27.32 -25.91
C GLN A 66 21.77 26.32 -25.29
N ILE A 67 21.45 25.86 -24.12
CA ILE A 67 22.26 24.89 -23.41
C ILE A 67 21.44 23.60 -23.32
N ALA A 68 21.90 22.53 -23.96
CA ALA A 68 21.41 21.22 -23.65
C ALA A 68 21.79 20.90 -22.19
N LEU A 69 20.85 20.46 -21.36
CA LEU A 69 21.11 20.10 -19.98
C LEU A 69 22.19 19.02 -19.88
N PHE A 70 22.34 18.22 -20.93
CA PHE A 70 23.31 17.14 -20.99
C PHE A 70 24.12 17.17 -22.28
N PRO A 71 25.44 16.94 -22.25
CA PRO A 71 26.31 16.98 -23.42
C PRO A 71 25.92 15.98 -24.53
N GLU A 72 25.27 14.88 -24.17
CA GLU A 72 24.80 13.84 -25.10
C GLU A 72 23.67 14.33 -26.01
N ASP A 73 22.97 15.40 -25.61
CA ASP A 73 21.80 15.93 -26.28
C ASP A 73 22.07 17.26 -27.02
N ARG A 74 23.36 17.58 -27.30
CA ARG A 74 23.75 18.80 -27.98
C ARG A 74 23.20 18.94 -29.41
N GLN A 75 22.62 17.90 -29.97
CA GLN A 75 21.90 17.88 -31.24
C GLN A 75 20.38 17.77 -31.04
N ALA A 76 19.82 18.43 -30.02
CA ALA A 76 18.37 18.47 -29.86
C ALA A 76 17.72 19.00 -31.15
N PRO A 77 16.72 18.31 -31.70
CA PRO A 77 16.04 18.78 -32.91
C PRO A 77 15.38 20.12 -32.60
N ALA A 78 15.62 21.08 -33.48
CA ALA A 78 15.19 22.49 -33.37
C ALA A 78 13.66 22.69 -33.41
N LEU A 79 12.85 21.67 -33.42
CA LEU A 79 11.42 21.73 -33.72
C LEU A 79 10.64 20.98 -32.64
N ASN A 80 9.92 21.69 -31.82
CA ASN A 80 8.92 21.24 -30.79
C ASN A 80 9.40 21.01 -29.36
N CYS A 81 10.45 21.66 -28.89
CA CYS A 81 10.72 21.71 -27.45
C CYS A 81 10.14 23.00 -26.88
N ASP A 82 9.39 22.92 -25.80
CA ASP A 82 9.04 24.07 -24.98
C ASP A 82 10.35 24.69 -24.46
N VAL A 83 10.72 25.84 -24.95
CA VAL A 83 11.93 26.57 -24.51
C VAL A 83 11.55 27.45 -23.34
N VAL A 84 12.16 27.15 -22.18
CA VAL A 84 12.00 27.97 -20.98
C VAL A 84 13.25 28.81 -20.78
N HIS A 85 13.08 30.13 -20.71
CA HIS A 85 14.16 31.05 -20.40
C HIS A 85 14.49 31.02 -18.90
N VAL A 86 15.70 30.59 -18.56
CA VAL A 86 16.12 30.50 -17.16
C VAL A 86 17.42 31.29 -16.94
N ARG A 87 17.40 32.23 -16.00
CA ARG A 87 18.61 32.90 -15.52
C ARG A 87 19.35 31.96 -14.57
N LEU A 88 20.43 31.31 -15.03
CA LEU A 88 21.19 30.33 -14.29
C LEU A 88 21.82 30.89 -13.01
N SER A 89 22.26 32.15 -13.01
CA SER A 89 22.82 32.81 -11.80
C SER A 89 21.76 33.03 -10.70
N GLY A 90 20.48 33.11 -11.10
CA GLY A 90 19.35 33.25 -10.17
C GLY A 90 18.76 31.92 -9.68
N LEU A 91 19.22 30.79 -10.18
CA LEU A 91 18.69 29.47 -9.86
C LEU A 91 19.17 29.08 -8.45
N ARG A 92 18.25 29.16 -7.48
CA ARG A 92 18.47 28.71 -6.09
C ARG A 92 17.56 27.56 -5.80
N LEU A 93 18.13 26.44 -5.37
CA LEU A 93 17.34 25.34 -4.82
C LEU A 93 16.90 25.73 -3.40
N HIS A 94 15.62 26.05 -3.27
CA HIS A 94 15.03 26.40 -1.99
C HIS A 94 14.12 25.28 -1.54
N ARG A 95 14.48 24.57 -0.45
CA ARG A 95 13.71 23.48 0.17
C ARG A 95 13.23 22.43 -0.84
N PRO A 96 14.08 21.54 -1.33
CA PRO A 96 13.65 20.46 -2.22
C PRO A 96 12.62 19.60 -1.50
N ARG A 97 11.44 19.40 -2.10
CA ARG A 97 10.32 18.66 -1.54
C ARG A 97 9.88 17.53 -2.47
N GLN A 98 9.29 16.49 -1.91
CA GLN A 98 8.68 15.40 -2.67
C GLN A 98 7.31 15.84 -3.20
N TRP A 99 7.30 16.56 -4.31
CA TRP A 99 6.05 17.10 -4.86
C TRP A 99 5.22 16.01 -5.56
N GLY A 100 5.82 15.20 -6.44
CA GLY A 100 5.08 14.26 -7.30
C GLY A 100 4.30 13.21 -6.53
N ALA A 101 4.89 12.64 -5.48
CA ALA A 101 4.20 11.66 -4.65
C ALA A 101 3.02 12.27 -3.89
N CYS A 102 3.18 13.47 -3.33
CA CYS A 102 2.12 14.19 -2.64
C CYS A 102 0.98 14.58 -3.60
N TRP A 103 1.32 15.07 -4.80
CA TRP A 103 0.34 15.38 -5.83
C TRP A 103 -0.45 14.14 -6.24
N LEU A 104 0.22 13.01 -6.47
CA LEU A 104 -0.45 11.75 -6.83
C LEU A 104 -1.41 11.30 -5.72
N ALA A 105 -0.99 11.40 -4.45
CA ALA A 105 -1.86 11.06 -3.32
C ALA A 105 -3.12 11.92 -3.29
N CYS A 106 -2.99 13.25 -3.49
CA CYS A 106 -4.13 14.16 -3.59
C CYS A 106 -4.99 13.85 -4.82
N HIS A 107 -4.38 13.57 -5.96
CA HIS A 107 -5.11 13.21 -7.19
C HIS A 107 -5.94 11.92 -7.01
N VAL A 108 -5.36 10.87 -6.42
CA VAL A 108 -6.10 9.62 -6.12
C VAL A 108 -7.23 9.89 -5.12
N TRP A 109 -7.01 10.73 -4.12
CA TRP A 109 -8.05 11.17 -3.18
C TRP A 109 -9.25 11.79 -3.92
N ASP A 110 -8.98 12.68 -4.89
CA ASP A 110 -10.01 13.35 -5.69
C ASP A 110 -10.72 12.35 -6.61
N GLN A 111 -10.00 11.41 -7.24
CA GLN A 111 -10.59 10.33 -8.06
C GLN A 111 -11.53 9.44 -7.25
N LEU A 112 -11.21 9.17 -6.01
CA LEU A 112 -12.06 8.43 -5.09
C LEU A 112 -13.23 9.28 -4.57
N ARG A 113 -13.25 10.59 -4.85
CA ARG A 113 -14.27 11.55 -4.40
C ARG A 113 -14.43 11.56 -2.87
N LEU A 114 -13.33 11.41 -2.15
CA LEU A 114 -13.36 11.33 -0.68
C LEU A 114 -13.77 12.65 -0.04
N ASP A 115 -13.65 13.77 -0.74
CA ASP A 115 -14.17 15.06 -0.28
C ASP A 115 -15.69 15.07 -0.16
N ASP A 116 -16.42 14.39 -1.08
CA ASP A 116 -17.88 14.30 -1.03
C ASP A 116 -18.35 13.60 0.25
N PHE A 117 -17.57 12.63 0.70
CA PHE A 117 -17.87 11.92 1.94
C PHE A 117 -17.44 12.69 3.18
N TRP A 118 -16.23 13.24 3.19
CA TRP A 118 -15.64 13.78 4.39
C TRP A 118 -15.96 15.25 4.67
N SER A 119 -16.19 16.10 3.64
CA SER A 119 -16.45 17.53 3.84
C SER A 119 -17.62 17.81 4.79
N PRO A 120 -18.79 17.13 4.67
CA PRO A 120 -19.89 17.36 5.59
C PRO A 120 -19.65 16.79 7.00
N ARG A 121 -18.72 15.82 7.13
CA ARG A 121 -18.43 15.11 8.39
C ARG A 121 -17.26 15.69 9.17
N LEU A 122 -16.38 16.40 8.49
CA LEU A 122 -15.20 17.05 9.06
C LEU A 122 -15.18 18.56 8.78
N PRO A 123 -16.18 19.32 9.25
CA PRO A 123 -16.17 20.77 9.10
C PRO A 123 -14.98 21.37 9.84
N ALA A 124 -14.49 22.51 9.38
CA ALA A 124 -13.45 23.25 10.09
C ALA A 124 -13.89 23.56 11.53
N SER A 125 -12.94 23.53 12.46
CA SER A 125 -13.25 23.88 13.85
C SER A 125 -13.48 25.39 13.99
N ARG A 126 -14.09 25.80 15.11
CA ARG A 126 -14.23 27.24 15.44
C ARG A 126 -12.88 27.95 15.56
N GLU A 127 -11.83 27.21 15.89
CA GLU A 127 -10.45 27.68 15.99
C GLU A 127 -9.72 27.67 14.63
N GLY A 128 -10.43 27.36 13.54
CA GLY A 128 -9.88 27.36 12.18
C GLY A 128 -9.15 26.09 11.77
N THR A 129 -9.15 25.01 12.57
CA THR A 129 -8.53 23.74 12.17
C THR A 129 -9.26 23.12 10.99
N ARG A 130 -8.57 22.94 9.87
CA ARG A 130 -9.10 22.33 8.64
C ARG A 130 -8.97 20.81 8.70
N TRP A 131 -9.93 20.15 9.37
CA TRP A 131 -9.88 18.70 9.65
C TRP A 131 -9.76 17.84 8.40
N LEU A 132 -10.39 18.24 7.31
CA LEU A 132 -10.31 17.55 6.03
C LEU A 132 -8.87 17.53 5.49
N ASP A 133 -8.18 18.64 5.58
CA ASP A 133 -6.78 18.75 5.12
C ASP A 133 -5.83 18.02 6.07
N VAL A 134 -6.12 17.98 7.36
CA VAL A 134 -5.42 17.13 8.32
C VAL A 134 -5.56 15.66 7.91
N LEU A 135 -6.77 15.22 7.56
CA LEU A 135 -7.02 13.85 7.10
C LEU A 135 -6.30 13.56 5.77
N LYS A 136 -6.37 14.46 4.78
CA LYS A 136 -5.61 14.32 3.51
C LYS A 136 -4.11 14.15 3.77
N THR A 137 -3.57 14.93 4.70
CA THR A 137 -2.15 14.83 5.09
C THR A 137 -1.82 13.48 5.72
N LEU A 138 -2.67 12.98 6.63
CA LEU A 138 -2.52 11.66 7.25
C LEU A 138 -2.53 10.53 6.21
N VAL A 139 -3.50 10.57 5.30
CA VAL A 139 -3.66 9.53 4.27
C VAL A 139 -2.49 9.56 3.29
N ALA A 140 -2.09 10.75 2.81
CA ALA A 140 -0.93 10.90 1.94
C ALA A 140 0.35 10.37 2.60
N TYR A 141 0.57 10.68 3.87
CA TYR A 141 1.71 10.17 4.63
C TYR A 141 1.69 8.63 4.74
N ARG A 142 0.54 8.04 5.08
CA ARG A 142 0.42 6.57 5.15
C ARG A 142 0.67 5.88 3.81
N LEU A 143 0.32 6.52 2.71
CA LEU A 143 0.53 6.00 1.37
C LEU A 143 2.00 6.12 0.91
N ILE A 144 2.67 7.24 1.22
CA ILE A 144 3.99 7.57 0.66
C ILE A 144 5.14 7.05 1.53
N ASP A 145 5.07 7.29 2.84
CA ASP A 145 6.15 6.99 3.79
C ASP A 145 5.56 6.63 5.17
N PRO A 146 4.88 5.47 5.29
CA PRO A 146 4.13 5.10 6.48
C PRO A 146 5.01 5.08 7.74
N GLY A 147 4.52 5.73 8.78
CA GLY A 147 5.21 5.84 10.07
C GLY A 147 4.28 6.41 11.15
N SER A 148 4.85 6.80 12.28
CA SER A 148 4.08 7.39 13.39
C SER A 148 3.66 8.83 13.08
N GLU A 149 2.57 9.29 13.72
CA GLU A 149 2.13 10.68 13.65
C GLU A 149 3.21 11.65 14.16
N TRP A 150 4.03 11.20 15.11
CA TRP A 150 5.18 11.96 15.60
C TRP A 150 6.22 12.19 14.51
N ARG A 151 6.54 11.17 13.70
CA ARG A 151 7.46 11.29 12.56
C ARG A 151 6.87 12.19 11.46
N LEU A 152 5.55 12.08 11.20
CA LEU A 152 4.83 13.00 10.31
C LEU A 152 5.03 14.44 10.77
N HIS A 153 4.72 14.72 12.04
CA HIS A 153 4.83 16.06 12.64
C HIS A 153 6.26 16.61 12.59
N ARG A 154 7.27 15.81 12.95
CA ARG A 154 8.64 16.28 13.14
C ARG A 154 9.49 16.34 11.89
N GLN A 155 9.22 15.49 10.91
CA GLN A 155 10.13 15.28 9.80
C GLN A 155 9.42 15.33 8.44
N TRP A 156 8.41 14.49 8.25
CA TRP A 156 7.88 14.26 6.92
C TRP A 156 7.13 15.46 6.34
N TYR A 157 6.32 16.15 7.15
CA TYR A 157 5.50 17.25 6.65
C TYR A 157 6.33 18.37 6.03
N GLU A 158 7.40 18.78 6.67
CA GLU A 158 8.29 19.83 6.15
C GLU A 158 9.05 19.43 4.89
N GLN A 159 9.30 18.14 4.71
CA GLN A 159 9.97 17.58 3.52
C GLN A 159 8.98 17.25 2.40
N SER A 160 7.69 17.21 2.70
CA SER A 160 6.62 16.95 1.77
C SER A 160 6.11 18.22 1.09
N ALA A 161 5.42 18.07 -0.04
CA ALA A 161 4.75 19.18 -0.71
C ALA A 161 3.31 19.39 -0.21
N MET A 162 2.89 18.75 0.88
CA MET A 162 1.50 18.86 1.37
C MET A 162 1.13 20.30 1.72
N GLY A 163 2.04 21.05 2.33
CA GLY A 163 1.82 22.48 2.61
C GLY A 163 1.63 23.33 1.37
N ASP A 164 2.30 23.00 0.25
CA ASP A 164 2.16 23.72 -1.01
C ASP A 164 0.85 23.35 -1.73
N LEU A 165 0.41 22.09 -1.61
CA LEU A 165 -0.79 21.57 -2.25
C LEU A 165 -2.09 21.94 -1.51
N LEU A 166 -2.06 21.98 -0.16
CA LEU A 166 -3.22 22.24 0.68
C LEU A 166 -3.26 23.67 1.24
N GLY A 167 -2.28 24.52 0.88
CA GLY A 167 -2.06 25.84 1.47
C GLY A 167 -1.22 25.76 2.75
N ALA A 168 -0.19 26.60 2.79
CA ALA A 168 0.84 26.62 3.82
C ALA A 168 0.26 26.85 5.23
N ASP A 169 -0.02 25.77 5.92
CA ASP A 169 -0.50 25.78 7.29
C ASP A 169 0.15 24.66 8.09
N PHE A 170 1.12 25.03 8.92
CA PHE A 170 1.82 24.06 9.76
C PHE A 170 0.90 23.39 10.80
N ALA A 171 -0.24 23.99 11.10
CA ALA A 171 -1.23 23.44 12.02
C ALA A 171 -1.83 22.11 11.50
N LEU A 172 -1.77 21.85 10.16
CA LEU A 172 -2.24 20.60 9.56
C LEU A 172 -1.46 19.38 10.09
N ALA A 173 -0.17 19.54 10.36
CA ALA A 173 0.69 18.48 10.86
C ALA A 173 0.95 18.56 12.36
N HIS A 174 0.26 19.42 13.10
CA HIS A 174 0.43 19.49 14.56
C HIS A 174 -0.01 18.18 15.20
N LYS A 175 0.85 17.60 16.06
CA LYS A 175 0.66 16.25 16.62
C LYS A 175 -0.74 16.03 17.21
N ASP A 176 -1.24 16.99 17.98
CA ASP A 176 -2.55 16.86 18.64
C ASP A 176 -3.71 16.86 17.63
N ASN A 177 -3.59 17.62 16.54
CA ASN A 177 -4.56 17.61 15.46
C ASN A 177 -4.57 16.27 14.71
N LEU A 178 -3.40 15.65 14.51
CA LEU A 178 -3.31 14.35 13.88
C LEU A 178 -4.05 13.27 14.69
N TYR A 179 -3.78 13.17 15.99
CA TYR A 179 -4.48 12.20 16.85
C TYR A 179 -5.97 12.49 17.00
N ARG A 180 -6.36 13.75 17.23
CA ARG A 180 -7.77 14.15 17.29
C ARG A 180 -8.52 13.88 15.99
N CYS A 181 -7.86 14.02 14.84
CA CYS A 181 -8.45 13.66 13.56
C CYS A 181 -8.79 12.17 13.52
N LEU A 182 -7.86 11.28 13.93
CA LEU A 182 -8.12 9.84 13.99
C LEU A 182 -9.32 9.48 14.86
N ASP A 183 -9.48 10.14 16.03
CA ASP A 183 -10.63 9.92 16.91
C ASP A 183 -11.95 10.30 16.23
N LYS A 184 -11.95 11.37 15.42
CA LYS A 184 -13.14 11.80 14.67
C LYS A 184 -13.57 10.81 13.58
N LEU A 185 -12.65 10.03 13.02
CA LEU A 185 -12.96 9.10 11.94
C LEU A 185 -13.76 7.89 12.42
N LEU A 186 -13.57 7.45 13.66
CA LEU A 186 -14.14 6.20 14.19
C LEU A 186 -15.66 6.16 14.10
N MET A 187 -16.33 7.26 14.37
CA MET A 187 -17.80 7.32 14.32
C MET A 187 -18.39 7.17 12.92
N HIS A 188 -17.57 7.39 11.88
CA HIS A 188 -18.00 7.34 10.48
C HIS A 188 -17.56 6.05 9.76
N LYS A 189 -17.04 5.07 10.51
CA LYS A 189 -16.47 3.83 9.94
C LYS A 189 -17.45 3.10 9.02
N THR A 190 -18.66 2.83 9.50
CA THR A 190 -19.66 2.06 8.74
C THR A 190 -20.10 2.80 7.48
N ASP A 191 -20.36 4.09 7.59
CA ASP A 191 -20.76 4.93 6.47
C ASP A 191 -19.66 5.04 5.42
N LEU A 192 -18.40 5.15 5.87
CA LEU A 192 -17.24 5.19 4.97
C LEU A 192 -17.16 3.91 4.13
N PHE A 193 -17.29 2.74 4.74
CA PHE A 193 -17.24 1.49 3.99
C PHE A 193 -18.42 1.34 3.01
N SER A 194 -19.60 1.80 3.38
CA SER A 194 -20.75 1.83 2.47
C SER A 194 -20.50 2.77 1.29
N PHE A 195 -19.92 3.93 1.51
CA PHE A 195 -19.51 4.86 0.46
C PHE A 195 -18.43 4.25 -0.45
N LEU A 196 -17.37 3.66 0.13
CA LEU A 196 -16.29 3.04 -0.63
C LEU A 196 -16.79 1.90 -1.51
N GLN A 197 -17.71 1.07 -1.05
CA GLN A 197 -18.29 0.01 -1.87
C GLN A 197 -19.00 0.53 -3.10
N GLN A 198 -19.77 1.61 -2.96
CA GLN A 198 -20.39 2.25 -4.11
C GLN A 198 -19.33 2.76 -5.09
N ARG A 199 -18.22 3.30 -4.56
CA ARG A 199 -17.08 3.73 -5.39
C ARG A 199 -16.40 2.56 -6.08
N TRP A 200 -16.17 1.45 -5.39
CA TRP A 200 -15.59 0.24 -5.98
C TRP A 200 -16.45 -0.31 -7.12
N LYS A 201 -17.78 -0.34 -6.95
CA LYS A 201 -18.70 -0.71 -8.02
C LYS A 201 -18.61 0.23 -9.21
N SER A 202 -18.63 1.54 -8.98
CA SER A 202 -18.67 2.53 -10.06
C SER A 202 -17.34 2.69 -10.79
N LEU A 203 -16.19 2.54 -10.12
CA LEU A 203 -14.86 2.75 -10.70
C LEU A 203 -14.29 1.48 -11.33
N PHE A 204 -14.52 0.32 -10.69
CA PHE A 204 -13.87 -0.93 -11.04
C PHE A 204 -14.84 -2.05 -11.44
N GLY A 205 -16.15 -1.79 -11.40
CA GLY A 205 -17.13 -2.85 -11.60
C GLY A 205 -17.01 -3.96 -10.55
N ALA A 206 -16.54 -3.62 -9.33
CA ALA A 206 -16.20 -4.61 -8.32
C ALA A 206 -17.40 -5.47 -7.95
N ASP A 207 -17.18 -6.77 -7.94
CA ASP A 207 -18.10 -7.79 -7.48
C ASP A 207 -17.80 -8.16 -6.03
N PHE A 208 -18.84 -8.46 -5.27
CA PHE A 208 -18.76 -8.84 -3.86
C PHE A 208 -19.27 -10.26 -3.60
N GLU A 209 -19.28 -11.10 -4.61
CA GLU A 209 -19.65 -12.51 -4.50
C GLU A 209 -18.59 -13.34 -3.79
N VAL A 210 -17.30 -12.98 -3.96
CA VAL A 210 -16.18 -13.63 -3.29
C VAL A 210 -15.56 -12.68 -2.28
N LEU A 211 -15.42 -13.12 -1.04
CA LEU A 211 -14.86 -12.36 0.05
C LEU A 211 -13.64 -13.07 0.65
N LEU A 212 -12.54 -12.37 0.76
CA LEU A 212 -11.34 -12.84 1.43
C LEU A 212 -11.37 -12.34 2.88
N TYR A 213 -11.30 -13.26 3.83
CA TYR A 213 -11.27 -12.96 5.25
C TYR A 213 -9.97 -13.43 5.88
N ASP A 214 -9.26 -12.54 6.53
CA ASP A 214 -8.05 -12.86 7.27
C ASP A 214 -7.94 -12.08 8.58
N LEU A 215 -7.16 -12.63 9.49
CA LEU A 215 -6.84 -12.06 10.78
C LEU A 215 -5.35 -11.76 10.85
N THR A 216 -5.04 -10.58 11.31
CA THR A 216 -3.67 -10.18 11.64
C THR A 216 -3.61 -9.61 13.04
N SER A 217 -2.41 -9.47 13.60
CA SER A 217 -2.20 -8.77 14.86
C SER A 217 -1.21 -7.64 14.69
N THR A 218 -1.35 -6.61 15.51
CA THR A 218 -0.34 -5.58 15.65
C THR A 218 -0.03 -5.38 17.12
N TYR A 219 1.24 -5.26 17.46
CA TYR A 219 1.71 -5.10 18.83
C TYR A 219 1.99 -3.63 19.16
N PHE A 220 2.03 -3.32 20.44
CA PHE A 220 2.34 -2.02 21.00
C PHE A 220 3.45 -2.15 22.03
N GLU A 221 4.52 -1.41 21.83
CA GLU A 221 5.63 -1.30 22.79
C GLU A 221 5.27 -0.30 23.89
N CYS A 222 4.33 -0.71 24.74
CA CYS A 222 3.87 0.09 25.87
C CYS A 222 3.42 -0.84 27.00
N ASP A 223 3.31 -0.30 28.19
CA ASP A 223 2.73 -1.03 29.33
C ASP A 223 1.28 -1.43 29.04
N PRO A 224 0.85 -2.61 29.53
CA PRO A 224 -0.51 -3.08 29.36
C PRO A 224 -1.49 -2.12 30.04
N PRO A 225 -2.50 -1.59 29.32
CA PRO A 225 -3.50 -0.73 29.94
C PRO A 225 -4.43 -1.55 30.84
N GLU A 226 -4.96 -0.93 31.89
CA GLU A 226 -5.94 -1.55 32.80
C GLU A 226 -7.19 -2.01 32.05
N ALA A 227 -7.64 -1.21 31.07
CA ALA A 227 -8.82 -1.48 30.27
C ALA A 227 -8.53 -1.34 28.78
N GLY A 228 -9.42 -1.86 27.92
CA GLY A 228 -9.38 -1.70 26.46
C GLY A 228 -9.00 -2.97 25.70
N LYS A 229 -8.76 -2.81 24.42
CA LYS A 229 -8.52 -3.92 23.48
C LYS A 229 -7.07 -4.42 23.47
N ARG A 230 -6.11 -3.62 23.93
CA ARG A 230 -4.71 -4.02 24.02
C ARG A 230 -4.52 -5.07 25.13
N ARG A 231 -4.20 -6.29 24.77
CA ARG A 231 -4.00 -7.42 25.68
C ARG A 231 -2.85 -8.28 25.18
N PHE A 232 -2.19 -9.01 26.10
CA PHE A 232 -1.28 -10.06 25.71
C PHE A 232 -2.05 -11.17 25.00
N GLY A 233 -1.44 -11.77 23.97
CA GLY A 233 -2.04 -12.83 23.20
C GLY A 233 -1.02 -13.56 22.34
N TYR A 234 -1.47 -14.42 21.44
CA TYR A 234 -0.58 -15.10 20.50
C TYR A 234 -0.04 -14.10 19.48
N SER A 235 1.24 -13.77 19.60
CA SER A 235 1.91 -12.84 18.69
C SER A 235 2.43 -13.55 17.45
N ARG A 236 1.91 -13.18 16.26
CA ARG A 236 2.43 -13.64 14.97
C ARG A 236 3.83 -13.09 14.68
N ASP A 237 4.14 -11.91 15.23
CA ASP A 237 5.44 -11.22 15.11
C ASP A 237 6.49 -11.70 16.12
N LYS A 238 6.16 -12.74 16.94
CA LYS A 238 7.01 -13.27 18.02
C LYS A 238 7.37 -12.25 19.10
N ARG A 239 6.52 -11.23 19.29
CA ARG A 239 6.62 -10.21 20.34
C ARG A 239 5.63 -10.53 21.47
N SER A 240 5.83 -11.66 22.13
CA SER A 240 5.02 -12.07 23.29
C SER A 240 5.20 -11.18 24.51
N ASP A 241 6.24 -10.37 24.50
CA ASP A 241 6.57 -9.32 25.49
C ASP A 241 5.68 -8.07 25.36
N CYS A 242 4.97 -7.90 24.24
CA CYS A 242 4.16 -6.74 23.97
C CYS A 242 2.65 -7.04 23.97
N VAL A 243 1.85 -6.07 24.39
CA VAL A 243 0.40 -6.13 24.22
C VAL A 243 0.05 -5.91 22.75
N GLN A 244 -1.04 -6.51 22.29
CA GLN A 244 -1.47 -6.46 20.90
C GLN A 244 -2.97 -6.24 20.77
N VAL A 245 -3.42 -5.97 19.55
CA VAL A 245 -4.80 -6.10 19.10
C VAL A 245 -4.87 -7.05 17.92
N VAL A 246 -6.00 -7.72 17.76
CA VAL A 246 -6.28 -8.54 16.58
C VAL A 246 -7.14 -7.73 15.63
N ILE A 247 -6.80 -7.75 14.35
CA ILE A 247 -7.50 -7.03 13.31
C ILE A 247 -8.06 -8.05 12.32
N ALA A 248 -9.36 -8.07 12.16
CA ALA A 248 -10.05 -8.80 11.10
C ALA A 248 -10.25 -7.87 9.91
N LEU A 249 -9.97 -8.36 8.72
CA LEU A 249 -10.13 -7.61 7.47
C LEU A 249 -10.90 -8.46 6.46
N VAL A 250 -11.87 -7.83 5.78
CA VAL A 250 -12.56 -8.40 4.62
C VAL A 250 -12.25 -7.56 3.40
N VAL A 251 -11.80 -8.24 2.35
CA VAL A 251 -11.50 -7.62 1.07
C VAL A 251 -12.09 -8.42 -0.09
N THR A 252 -12.22 -7.79 -1.26
CA THR A 252 -12.49 -8.49 -2.52
C THR A 252 -11.23 -9.25 -2.99
N PRO A 253 -11.34 -10.16 -3.99
CA PRO A 253 -10.17 -10.81 -4.61
C PRO A 253 -9.14 -9.81 -5.17
N ASP A 254 -9.59 -8.63 -5.60
CA ASP A 254 -8.73 -7.54 -6.10
C ASP A 254 -8.09 -6.73 -4.98
N GLY A 255 -8.38 -7.05 -3.70
CA GLY A 255 -7.82 -6.38 -2.53
C GLY A 255 -8.56 -5.13 -2.09
N LEU A 256 -9.75 -4.85 -2.63
CA LEU A 256 -10.56 -3.69 -2.22
C LEU A 256 -11.17 -3.93 -0.83
N PRO A 257 -10.93 -3.06 0.17
CA PRO A 257 -11.41 -3.27 1.52
C PRO A 257 -12.92 -3.03 1.63
N LEU A 258 -13.60 -3.94 2.33
CA LEU A 258 -15.06 -3.90 2.55
C LEU A 258 -15.42 -3.67 4.00
N ALA A 259 -14.68 -4.26 4.92
CA ALA A 259 -14.88 -4.10 6.35
C ALA A 259 -13.63 -4.46 7.13
N TYR A 260 -13.48 -3.88 8.31
CA TYR A 260 -12.50 -4.33 9.28
C TYR A 260 -13.07 -4.28 10.70
N GLU A 261 -12.48 -5.06 11.60
CA GLU A 261 -12.78 -4.98 13.01
C GLU A 261 -11.50 -5.09 13.84
N VAL A 262 -11.42 -4.28 14.89
CA VAL A 262 -10.35 -4.36 15.88
C VAL A 262 -10.88 -5.07 17.11
N MET A 263 -10.27 -6.20 17.46
CA MET A 263 -10.66 -7.04 18.59
C MET A 263 -9.59 -7.02 19.66
N THR A 264 -9.92 -7.56 20.83
CA THR A 264 -8.96 -7.70 21.94
C THR A 264 -7.79 -8.59 21.53
N GLY A 265 -6.58 -8.26 22.02
CA GLY A 265 -5.35 -8.96 21.64
C GLY A 265 -5.29 -10.45 21.98
N ASN A 266 -6.10 -10.91 22.92
CA ASN A 266 -6.26 -12.31 23.30
C ASN A 266 -7.41 -13.02 22.56
N THR A 267 -7.99 -12.39 21.54
CA THR A 267 -9.06 -12.99 20.74
C THR A 267 -8.52 -14.19 19.96
N SER A 268 -9.23 -15.31 20.05
CA SER A 268 -8.92 -16.52 19.27
C SER A 268 -9.53 -16.41 17.86
N ASP A 269 -8.78 -16.83 16.86
CA ASP A 269 -9.22 -16.87 15.47
C ASP A 269 -10.55 -17.63 15.30
N LYS A 270 -10.78 -18.65 16.14
CA LYS A 270 -11.93 -19.55 16.06
C LYS A 270 -13.27 -18.93 16.48
N THR A 271 -13.26 -17.83 17.24
CA THR A 271 -14.50 -17.26 17.82
C THR A 271 -15.04 -16.06 17.06
N THR A 272 -14.30 -15.56 16.06
CA THR A 272 -14.56 -14.27 15.42
C THR A 272 -15.45 -14.35 14.19
N LEU A 273 -15.38 -15.46 13.46
CA LEU A 273 -15.96 -15.59 12.13
C LEU A 273 -17.49 -15.41 12.13
N ARG A 274 -18.20 -16.04 13.08
CA ARG A 274 -19.67 -15.93 13.15
C ARG A 274 -20.14 -14.48 13.27
N ALA A 275 -19.64 -13.78 14.29
CA ALA A 275 -20.00 -12.38 14.53
C ALA A 275 -19.63 -11.47 13.34
N PHE A 276 -18.60 -11.84 12.60
CA PHE A 276 -18.20 -11.10 11.40
C PHE A 276 -19.13 -11.33 10.22
N ILE A 277 -19.51 -12.59 9.97
CA ILE A 277 -20.50 -12.95 8.93
C ILE A 277 -21.83 -12.24 9.21
N GLU A 278 -22.36 -12.36 10.44
CA GLU A 278 -23.59 -11.69 10.84
C GLU A 278 -23.54 -10.18 10.61
N ARG A 279 -22.41 -9.54 10.92
CA ARG A 279 -22.22 -8.10 10.69
C ARG A 279 -22.20 -7.75 9.20
N ILE A 280 -21.49 -8.52 8.39
CA ILE A 280 -21.43 -8.32 6.93
C ILE A 280 -22.84 -8.51 6.34
N GLU A 281 -23.58 -9.52 6.77
CA GLU A 281 -24.96 -9.73 6.33
C GLU A 281 -25.91 -8.62 6.78
N ALA A 282 -25.75 -8.14 8.02
CA ALA A 282 -26.55 -7.03 8.51
C ALA A 282 -26.26 -5.72 7.75
N GLN A 283 -25.01 -5.49 7.39
CA GLN A 283 -24.58 -4.27 6.70
C GLN A 283 -24.84 -4.29 5.20
N TYR A 284 -24.72 -5.45 4.57
CA TYR A 284 -24.72 -5.62 3.10
C TYR A 284 -25.81 -6.52 2.56
N GLY A 285 -26.70 -6.97 3.44
CA GLY A 285 -27.76 -7.93 3.10
C GLY A 285 -27.25 -9.36 2.99
N LYS A 286 -28.18 -10.30 3.15
CA LYS A 286 -27.94 -11.73 2.88
C LYS A 286 -27.78 -11.91 1.37
N ALA A 287 -26.62 -12.38 0.93
CA ALA A 287 -26.34 -12.70 -0.46
C ALA A 287 -25.57 -14.02 -0.52
N ARG A 288 -25.64 -14.68 -1.66
CA ARG A 288 -24.86 -15.90 -1.92
C ARG A 288 -23.40 -15.50 -2.11
N ARG A 289 -22.60 -15.56 -1.03
CA ARG A 289 -21.19 -15.18 -1.02
C ARG A 289 -20.32 -16.38 -0.75
N THR A 290 -19.15 -16.41 -1.40
CA THR A 290 -18.10 -17.39 -1.12
C THR A 290 -17.05 -16.76 -0.22
N TRP A 291 -16.88 -17.30 0.99
CA TRP A 291 -15.87 -16.86 1.94
C TRP A 291 -14.57 -17.65 1.77
N VAL A 292 -13.50 -16.96 1.47
CA VAL A 292 -12.18 -17.56 1.37
C VAL A 292 -11.39 -17.24 2.64
N MET A 293 -10.94 -18.28 3.34
CA MET A 293 -10.36 -18.16 4.69
C MET A 293 -9.15 -19.07 4.86
N ASP A 294 -8.22 -18.71 5.77
CA ASP A 294 -7.14 -19.60 6.14
C ASP A 294 -7.66 -20.74 7.06
N ARG A 295 -6.95 -21.86 7.04
CA ARG A 295 -7.31 -23.12 7.73
C ARG A 295 -7.49 -23.00 9.25
N GLY A 296 -6.94 -21.98 9.87
CA GLY A 296 -6.98 -21.78 11.33
C GLY A 296 -8.22 -21.03 11.82
N ILE A 297 -8.99 -20.42 10.90
CA ILE A 297 -10.06 -19.48 11.24
C ILE A 297 -11.36 -20.23 11.60
N PRO A 298 -11.98 -21.05 10.72
CA PRO A 298 -13.23 -21.71 11.06
C PRO A 298 -13.03 -22.96 11.88
N THR A 299 -13.97 -23.19 12.82
CA THR A 299 -14.16 -24.50 13.46
C THR A 299 -15.15 -25.33 12.65
N GLU A 300 -15.13 -26.66 12.84
CA GLU A 300 -16.11 -27.53 12.20
C GLU A 300 -17.57 -27.16 12.55
N ALA A 301 -17.80 -26.73 13.80
CA ALA A 301 -19.11 -26.25 14.21
C ALA A 301 -19.57 -25.03 13.41
N VAL A 302 -18.68 -24.06 13.20
CA VAL A 302 -19.00 -22.86 12.37
C VAL A 302 -19.24 -23.24 10.93
N LEU A 303 -18.47 -24.15 10.35
CA LEU A 303 -18.69 -24.63 8.99
C LEU A 303 -20.04 -25.37 8.86
N ALA A 304 -20.40 -26.18 9.86
CA ALA A 304 -21.69 -26.86 9.91
C ALA A 304 -22.87 -25.85 9.97
N GLU A 305 -22.73 -24.78 10.75
CA GLU A 305 -23.73 -23.70 10.80
C GLU A 305 -23.84 -22.95 9.49
N MET A 306 -22.71 -22.66 8.80
CA MET A 306 -22.70 -22.03 7.50
C MET A 306 -23.47 -22.87 6.45
N ARG A 307 -23.32 -24.21 6.52
CA ARG A 307 -24.06 -25.14 5.67
C ARG A 307 -25.54 -25.21 5.98
N ALA A 308 -25.88 -25.15 7.27
CA ALA A 308 -27.27 -25.28 7.76
C ALA A 308 -28.07 -23.97 7.71
N SER A 309 -27.45 -22.85 7.33
CA SER A 309 -28.13 -21.56 7.20
C SER A 309 -29.26 -21.64 6.17
N GLU A 310 -30.36 -20.88 6.35
CA GLU A 310 -31.46 -20.76 5.37
C GLU A 310 -30.97 -20.35 3.97
N THR A 311 -29.93 -19.50 3.91
CA THR A 311 -29.16 -19.20 2.71
C THR A 311 -27.76 -19.80 2.91
N PRO A 312 -27.46 -21.00 2.36
CA PRO A 312 -26.19 -21.65 2.57
C PRO A 312 -25.03 -20.74 2.18
N ILE A 313 -24.13 -20.52 3.13
CA ILE A 313 -22.94 -19.70 2.93
C ILE A 313 -21.86 -20.57 2.33
N GLN A 314 -21.41 -20.24 1.14
CA GLN A 314 -20.32 -20.94 0.47
C GLN A 314 -18.98 -20.55 1.09
N TYR A 315 -18.04 -21.49 1.15
CA TYR A 315 -16.72 -21.21 1.66
C TYR A 315 -15.63 -22.00 0.95
N LEU A 316 -14.42 -21.42 0.95
CA LEU A 316 -13.18 -22.09 0.59
C LEU A 316 -12.20 -21.91 1.76
N VAL A 317 -11.78 -23.01 2.36
CA VAL A 317 -10.91 -22.98 3.53
C VAL A 317 -9.77 -23.99 3.39
N GLY A 318 -8.60 -23.64 3.91
CA GLY A 318 -7.45 -24.54 3.91
C GLY A 318 -7.71 -25.79 4.78
N THR A 319 -7.54 -26.97 4.22
CA THR A 319 -7.77 -28.24 4.93
C THR A 319 -6.77 -28.43 6.07
N PRO A 320 -7.21 -28.76 7.30
CA PRO A 320 -6.34 -29.12 8.40
C PRO A 320 -5.44 -30.32 8.08
N ARG A 321 -4.19 -30.28 8.55
CA ARG A 321 -3.20 -31.36 8.24
C ARG A 321 -3.66 -32.75 8.67
N GLY A 322 -4.40 -32.86 9.77
CA GLY A 322 -4.90 -34.14 10.28
C GLY A 322 -5.91 -34.86 9.37
N ARG A 323 -6.54 -34.13 8.43
CA ARG A 323 -7.47 -34.72 7.46
C ARG A 323 -6.80 -35.17 6.16
N LEU A 324 -5.57 -34.72 5.88
CA LEU A 324 -4.89 -35.01 4.60
C LEU A 324 -4.71 -36.52 4.36
N GLY A 325 -4.39 -37.28 5.40
CA GLY A 325 -4.23 -38.74 5.30
C GLY A 325 -5.54 -39.47 4.90
N GLN A 326 -6.68 -38.99 5.34
CA GLN A 326 -7.99 -39.56 4.99
C GLN A 326 -8.38 -39.28 3.54
N LEU A 327 -7.92 -38.14 2.98
CA LEU A 327 -8.21 -37.70 1.62
C LEU A 327 -7.21 -38.27 0.59
N GLU A 328 -6.06 -38.78 1.02
CA GLU A 328 -4.96 -39.19 0.16
C GLU A 328 -5.41 -40.24 -0.87
N GLN A 329 -6.08 -41.30 -0.44
CA GLN A 329 -6.54 -42.36 -1.36
C GLN A 329 -7.53 -41.83 -2.39
N GLY A 330 -8.46 -40.95 -1.97
CA GLY A 330 -9.40 -40.31 -2.88
C GLY A 330 -8.71 -39.50 -3.99
N PHE A 331 -7.65 -38.78 -3.63
CA PHE A 331 -6.90 -37.98 -4.60
C PHE A 331 -5.98 -38.82 -5.52
N LEU A 332 -5.49 -39.99 -5.05
CA LEU A 332 -4.61 -40.84 -5.88
C LEU A 332 -5.30 -41.33 -7.15
N THR A 333 -6.57 -41.66 -7.07
CA THR A 333 -7.36 -42.22 -8.17
C THR A 333 -7.85 -41.17 -9.18
N LYS A 334 -7.83 -39.89 -8.85
CA LYS A 334 -8.36 -38.82 -9.71
C LYS A 334 -7.28 -38.27 -10.64
N PRO A 335 -7.65 -37.97 -11.91
CA PRO A 335 -6.73 -37.30 -12.83
C PRO A 335 -6.51 -35.83 -12.43
N TRP A 336 -5.40 -35.25 -12.90
CA TRP A 336 -5.17 -33.82 -12.81
C TRP A 336 -5.90 -33.10 -13.94
N THR A 337 -6.58 -32.01 -13.60
CA THR A 337 -7.26 -31.13 -14.56
C THR A 337 -6.53 -29.79 -14.59
N ASP A 338 -6.18 -29.32 -15.78
CA ASP A 338 -5.57 -28.01 -15.98
C ASP A 338 -6.63 -26.91 -15.80
N VAL A 339 -6.33 -25.92 -14.96
CA VAL A 339 -7.22 -24.79 -14.69
C VAL A 339 -6.71 -23.50 -15.33
N ARG A 340 -5.39 -23.30 -15.26
CA ARG A 340 -4.67 -22.21 -15.90
C ARG A 340 -3.20 -22.59 -16.04
N ASP A 341 -2.43 -21.77 -16.75
CA ASP A 341 -0.98 -21.99 -16.92
C ASP A 341 -0.29 -22.38 -15.61
N THR A 342 0.38 -23.53 -15.63
CA THR A 342 1.12 -24.09 -14.49
C THR A 342 0.31 -24.48 -13.25
N VAL A 343 -1.03 -24.39 -13.28
CA VAL A 343 -1.91 -24.77 -12.16
C VAL A 343 -2.84 -25.90 -12.56
N GLN A 344 -2.75 -26.98 -11.80
CA GLN A 344 -3.58 -28.17 -11.96
C GLN A 344 -4.29 -28.50 -10.67
N VAL A 345 -5.51 -29.06 -10.77
CA VAL A 345 -6.31 -29.43 -9.61
C VAL A 345 -6.82 -30.88 -9.73
N LYS A 346 -7.10 -31.46 -8.56
CA LYS A 346 -7.93 -32.67 -8.43
C LYS A 346 -9.10 -32.34 -7.50
N LEU A 347 -10.26 -32.87 -7.80
CA LEU A 347 -11.48 -32.69 -7.01
C LEU A 347 -11.90 -34.01 -6.39
N VAL A 348 -12.21 -34.01 -5.10
CA VAL A 348 -12.73 -35.17 -4.37
C VAL A 348 -13.92 -34.71 -3.53
N GLU A 349 -15.05 -35.36 -3.71
CA GLU A 349 -16.22 -35.22 -2.84
C GLU A 349 -16.15 -36.26 -1.74
N GLN A 350 -16.24 -35.82 -0.49
CA GLN A 350 -16.25 -36.70 0.67
C GLN A 350 -17.05 -36.04 1.82
N ASP A 351 -17.92 -36.79 2.45
CA ASP A 351 -18.75 -36.35 3.58
C ASP A 351 -19.57 -35.07 3.30
N GLY A 352 -20.05 -34.90 2.07
CA GLY A 352 -20.82 -33.74 1.64
C GLY A 352 -19.99 -32.48 1.39
N GLU A 353 -18.66 -32.60 1.42
CA GLU A 353 -17.71 -31.52 1.14
C GLU A 353 -16.95 -31.77 -0.15
N LEU A 354 -16.62 -30.68 -0.86
CA LEU A 354 -15.76 -30.72 -2.05
C LEU A 354 -14.33 -30.33 -1.66
N TYR A 355 -13.41 -31.27 -1.75
CA TYR A 355 -11.99 -31.02 -1.52
C TYR A 355 -11.24 -30.76 -2.82
N VAL A 356 -10.42 -29.73 -2.83
CA VAL A 356 -9.58 -29.32 -3.96
C VAL A 356 -8.12 -29.50 -3.63
N LEU A 357 -7.44 -30.41 -4.32
CA LEU A 357 -5.97 -30.50 -4.28
C LEU A 357 -5.39 -29.73 -5.45
N ALA A 358 -4.69 -28.64 -5.18
CA ALA A 358 -4.06 -27.82 -6.20
C ALA A 358 -2.54 -28.00 -6.21
N ARG A 359 -1.93 -28.07 -7.40
CA ARG A 359 -0.48 -27.97 -7.57
C ARG A 359 -0.16 -26.83 -8.53
N SER A 360 0.87 -26.06 -8.19
CA SER A 360 1.36 -24.94 -8.99
C SER A 360 2.84 -25.10 -9.27
N GLY A 361 3.27 -24.92 -10.52
CA GLY A 361 4.67 -24.95 -10.92
C GLY A 361 5.51 -23.93 -10.14
N ALA A 362 5.05 -22.70 -10.06
CA ALA A 362 5.72 -21.62 -9.32
C ALA A 362 5.89 -21.94 -7.81
N ARG A 363 4.87 -22.55 -7.18
CA ARG A 363 4.95 -22.99 -5.78
C ARG A 363 5.97 -24.09 -5.59
N ARG A 364 5.97 -25.09 -6.47
CA ARG A 364 6.95 -26.19 -6.46
C ARG A 364 8.38 -25.68 -6.57
N ASP A 365 8.63 -24.76 -7.50
CA ASP A 365 9.97 -24.20 -7.72
C ASP A 365 10.44 -23.38 -6.51
N LYS A 366 9.54 -22.61 -5.90
CA LYS A 366 9.81 -21.90 -4.64
C LYS A 366 10.16 -22.86 -3.50
N GLU A 367 9.41 -23.94 -3.32
CA GLU A 367 9.67 -24.93 -2.27
C GLU A 367 10.97 -25.69 -2.50
N GLN A 368 11.30 -26.04 -3.74
CA GLN A 368 12.59 -26.61 -4.09
C GLN A 368 13.74 -25.66 -3.77
N ALA A 369 13.61 -24.38 -4.11
CA ALA A 369 14.61 -23.37 -3.77
C ALA A 369 14.80 -23.22 -2.26
N MET A 370 13.72 -23.24 -1.50
CA MET A 370 13.77 -23.21 -0.01
C MET A 370 14.45 -24.45 0.58
N ARG A 371 14.15 -25.65 0.06
CA ARG A 371 14.82 -26.90 0.49
C ARG A 371 16.30 -26.87 0.18
N ARG A 372 16.70 -26.44 -1.04
CA ARG A 372 18.12 -26.30 -1.42
C ARG A 372 18.87 -25.31 -0.49
N ARG A 373 18.23 -24.21 -0.06
CA ARG A 373 18.84 -23.27 0.89
C ARG A 373 19.06 -23.93 2.26
N ARG A 374 18.07 -24.69 2.77
CA ARG A 374 18.19 -25.41 4.05
C ARG A 374 19.24 -26.52 4.05
N LEU A 375 19.51 -27.13 2.89
CA LEU A 375 20.55 -28.16 2.75
C LEU A 375 21.96 -27.57 2.65
N LYS A 376 22.10 -26.26 2.38
CA LYS A 376 23.37 -25.55 2.30
C LYS A 376 23.75 -24.84 3.62
N SER A 377 22.83 -24.70 4.55
CA SER A 377 23.06 -24.20 5.91
C SER A 377 23.32 -25.36 6.86
#